data_d75d9858f184820b6290d29f40e72f4c
#
_entry.id   d75d9858f184820b6290d29f40e72f4c
#
_cell.length_a   1.000
_cell.length_b   1.000
_cell.length_c   1.000
_cell.angle_alpha   90.00
_cell.angle_beta   90.00
_cell.angle_gamma   90.00
#
_symmetry.space_group_name_H-M   'P 1'
#
loop_
_entity.id
_entity.type
_entity.pdbx_description
1 polymer ?
#
loop_
_entity_poly.entity_id
_entity_poly.type
_entity_poly.pdbx_seq_one_letter_code
_entity_poly.pdbx_strand_id
1 'polypeptide(L)'
;MENFRHGESARLKDLPREYISTLKRRISWLEGIVRSRCPDVDLSQEPPPETREASSEAALDDTTDTILHQPVRSAPGPTGAGALSHEIGLVSLGTNQDPRYIGPSSGYFLARVMLNSSSKQDERLNRAGRDAPFPIKLIEAIQGPLSLPARDMAKQLCDAYFDAIHLQYPILHRPTFLKMLDQAYEQEENGPVVGFQVFMVLAIGATVLSGRLRARIPAESYCLSALQHLEQLNLENSLQGVQCLLLLLIFTIHSPFVRLNVWYLNYHCLAALLDLGLQRNINIGSGISLLEQEMRTRIFWVIFSFDRIIATMMGRPIGVRDEACELRMPQGLSDNELGDINQPPLPGSDKEMDFAMHLFKAAKLNSEIKYVANSIVRDSPSYAYPPVVDINGWQTSMLRQLDEWASQIPVSPNEPSEFYLRTTCQLRYHGLRMLLLRPNPAIPKPSSEGLIQCHQSACESIKLFDSLYKKNLLVHSWVTFHALVLSTITLLYCIKVVPEIARDTEIDVLMGDLSISLSVLSATGEHCLALQPVMGLFVRQKGQSSRLRKPHWQA
;
A
#
# COMPACT_ATOMS: atom_id res chain seq x y z
N MET A 1 -20.16 25.08 -45.90
CA MET A 1 -19.83 25.75 -44.62
C MET A 1 -21.05 25.99 -43.74
N GLU A 2 -22.08 25.14 -43.80
CA GLU A 2 -23.32 25.31 -42.99
C GLU A 2 -23.61 24.15 -42.02
N ASN A 3 -22.83 23.10 -41.99
CA ASN A 3 -23.07 21.92 -41.17
C ASN A 3 -22.28 21.83 -39.87
N PHE A 4 -21.52 22.87 -39.47
CA PHE A 4 -20.70 22.84 -38.23
C PHE A 4 -21.27 23.67 -37.08
N ARG A 5 -22.34 24.48 -37.29
CA ARG A 5 -22.95 25.33 -36.27
C ARG A 5 -24.07 24.71 -35.43
N HIS A 6 -24.52 23.51 -35.76
CA HIS A 6 -25.63 22.85 -35.02
C HIS A 6 -25.20 21.91 -33.90
N GLY A 7 -23.91 21.59 -33.75
CA GLY A 7 -23.39 20.67 -32.70
C GLY A 7 -23.14 21.30 -31.33
N GLU A 8 -22.83 22.58 -31.27
CA GLU A 8 -22.48 23.24 -30.00
C GLU A 8 -23.68 23.78 -29.23
N SER A 9 -24.76 24.15 -29.92
CA SER A 9 -25.95 24.66 -29.27
C SER A 9 -26.75 23.59 -28.52
N ALA A 10 -26.56 22.29 -28.83
CA ALA A 10 -27.24 21.19 -28.17
C ALA A 10 -26.61 20.77 -26.82
N ARG A 11 -25.32 21.02 -26.58
CA ARG A 11 -24.63 20.66 -25.33
C ARG A 11 -24.85 21.62 -24.18
N LEU A 12 -25.30 22.87 -24.45
CA LEU A 12 -25.58 23.88 -23.42
C LEU A 12 -26.98 23.77 -22.82
N LYS A 13 -27.88 22.97 -23.40
CA LYS A 13 -29.29 22.84 -22.92
C LYS A 13 -29.45 21.87 -21.75
N ASP A 14 -28.46 21.03 -21.45
CA ASP A 14 -28.55 19.99 -20.41
C ASP A 14 -27.86 20.35 -19.09
N LEU A 15 -27.32 21.58 -18.97
CA LEU A 15 -26.69 22.01 -17.72
C LEU A 15 -27.75 22.53 -16.74
N PRO A 16 -27.74 22.09 -15.46
CA PRO A 16 -28.66 22.61 -14.45
C PRO A 16 -28.61 24.12 -14.38
N ARG A 17 -29.76 24.79 -14.40
CA ARG A 17 -29.88 26.26 -14.35
C ARG A 17 -29.11 26.87 -13.15
N GLU A 18 -29.05 26.14 -12.06
CA GLU A 18 -28.33 26.50 -10.84
C GLU A 18 -26.81 26.52 -11.04
N TYR A 19 -26.29 25.61 -11.83
CA TYR A 19 -24.85 25.58 -12.17
C TYR A 19 -24.45 26.77 -13.05
N ILE A 20 -25.27 27.09 -14.06
CA ILE A 20 -25.04 28.27 -14.92
C ILE A 20 -25.11 29.57 -14.10
N SER A 21 -26.02 29.69 -13.15
CA SER A 21 -26.12 30.88 -12.28
C SER A 21 -24.92 31.03 -11.36
N THR A 22 -24.39 29.90 -10.88
CA THR A 22 -23.19 29.87 -10.03
C THR A 22 -21.95 30.26 -10.83
N LEU A 23 -21.78 29.78 -12.06
CA LEU A 23 -20.70 30.16 -12.94
C LEU A 23 -20.74 31.67 -13.28
N LYS A 24 -21.91 32.20 -13.64
CA LYS A 24 -22.08 33.64 -13.92
C LYS A 24 -21.70 34.50 -12.71
N ARG A 25 -22.09 34.10 -11.50
CA ARG A 25 -21.73 34.83 -10.26
C ARG A 25 -20.21 34.81 -10.03
N ARG A 26 -19.55 33.66 -10.31
CA ARG A 26 -18.11 33.51 -10.15
C ARG A 26 -17.33 34.31 -11.19
N ILE A 27 -17.80 34.36 -12.43
CA ILE A 27 -17.23 35.21 -13.49
C ILE A 27 -17.34 36.68 -13.11
N SER A 28 -18.52 37.17 -12.72
CA SER A 28 -18.72 38.58 -12.31
C SER A 28 -17.86 38.95 -11.11
N TRP A 29 -17.65 38.04 -10.15
CA TRP A 29 -16.75 38.27 -9.01
C TRP A 29 -15.28 38.36 -9.45
N LEU A 30 -14.81 37.48 -10.34
CA LEU A 30 -13.45 37.50 -10.89
C LEU A 30 -13.21 38.76 -11.73
N GLU A 31 -14.16 39.18 -12.57
CA GLU A 31 -14.09 40.43 -13.32
C GLU A 31 -14.01 41.64 -12.39
N GLY A 32 -14.73 41.60 -11.26
CA GLY A 32 -14.63 42.66 -10.23
C GLY A 32 -13.22 42.75 -9.62
N ILE A 33 -12.57 41.61 -9.36
CA ILE A 33 -11.20 41.58 -8.86
C ILE A 33 -10.22 42.12 -9.91
N VAL A 34 -10.35 41.68 -11.17
CA VAL A 34 -9.47 42.13 -12.27
C VAL A 34 -9.59 43.64 -12.47
N ARG A 35 -10.79 44.19 -12.54
CA ARG A 35 -11.03 45.65 -12.62
C ARG A 35 -10.43 46.44 -11.46
N SER A 36 -10.44 45.86 -10.26
CA SER A 36 -9.89 46.49 -9.05
C SER A 36 -8.35 46.43 -8.98
N ARG A 37 -7.74 45.38 -9.51
CA ARG A 37 -6.30 45.14 -9.41
C ARG A 37 -5.51 45.52 -10.66
N CYS A 38 -6.16 45.49 -11.82
CA CYS A 38 -5.58 45.75 -13.13
C CYS A 38 -6.53 46.64 -13.95
N PRO A 39 -6.65 47.95 -13.66
CA PRO A 39 -7.60 48.85 -14.32
C PRO A 39 -7.35 49.04 -15.82
N ASP A 40 -6.16 48.69 -16.30
CA ASP A 40 -5.76 48.85 -17.70
C ASP A 40 -6.17 47.65 -18.59
N VAL A 41 -6.83 46.62 -18.02
CA VAL A 41 -7.28 45.44 -18.76
C VAL A 41 -8.72 45.63 -19.22
N ASP A 42 -8.93 45.68 -20.55
CA ASP A 42 -10.25 45.76 -21.16
C ASP A 42 -10.89 44.34 -21.21
N LEU A 43 -11.82 44.09 -20.30
CA LEU A 43 -12.56 42.83 -20.19
C LEU A 43 -13.72 42.72 -21.19
N SER A 44 -13.93 43.69 -22.07
CA SER A 44 -14.97 43.66 -23.10
C SER A 44 -14.51 42.95 -24.39
N GLN A 45 -13.21 42.64 -24.53
CA GLN A 45 -12.68 41.91 -25.67
C GLN A 45 -12.92 40.39 -25.48
N GLU A 46 -13.43 39.75 -26.51
CA GLU A 46 -13.52 38.28 -26.53
C GLU A 46 -12.12 37.67 -26.43
N PRO A 47 -11.93 36.60 -25.61
CA PRO A 47 -10.67 35.91 -25.55
C PRO A 47 -10.30 35.36 -26.94
N PRO A 48 -9.03 35.43 -27.36
CA PRO A 48 -8.60 34.90 -28.65
C PRO A 48 -8.92 33.38 -28.71
N PRO A 49 -9.32 32.86 -29.88
CA PRO A 49 -9.60 31.44 -30.04
C PRO A 49 -8.33 30.65 -29.71
N GLU A 50 -8.47 29.60 -28.91
CA GLU A 50 -7.37 28.70 -28.51
C GLU A 50 -6.65 28.17 -29.77
N THR A 51 -5.54 28.80 -30.12
CA THR A 51 -4.56 28.24 -31.07
C THR A 51 -3.77 27.17 -30.31
N ARG A 52 -3.87 25.93 -30.77
CA ARG A 52 -2.94 24.86 -30.40
C ARG A 52 -1.53 25.38 -30.63
N GLU A 53 -0.79 25.62 -29.57
CA GLU A 53 0.61 26.03 -29.65
C GLU A 53 1.43 24.91 -30.28
N ALA A 54 1.84 25.15 -31.51
CA ALA A 54 3.03 24.56 -32.09
C ALA A 54 4.21 25.35 -31.48
N SER A 55 5.10 24.64 -30.81
CA SER A 55 6.34 25.17 -30.26
C SER A 55 7.12 26.00 -31.28
N SER A 56 7.27 27.31 -31.01
CA SER A 56 8.20 28.19 -31.73
C SER A 56 9.53 28.21 -31.01
N GLU A 57 10.55 27.62 -31.65
CA GLU A 57 11.96 27.86 -31.37
C GLU A 57 12.31 29.31 -31.73
N ALA A 58 12.79 30.06 -30.76
CA ALA A 58 13.45 31.33 -30.98
C ALA A 58 14.92 31.06 -31.32
N ALA A 59 15.33 31.48 -32.51
CA ALA A 59 16.69 31.47 -32.99
C ALA A 59 17.62 32.34 -32.11
N LEU A 60 18.71 31.75 -31.67
CA LEU A 60 19.97 32.44 -31.41
C LEU A 60 21.06 31.81 -32.24
N ASP A 61 21.59 32.66 -33.13
CA ASP A 61 22.75 32.44 -33.99
C ASP A 61 24.01 32.28 -33.12
N ASP A 62 24.78 31.26 -33.26
CA ASP A 62 26.22 31.35 -33.49
C ASP A 62 26.88 30.00 -33.79
N THR A 63 27.69 30.06 -34.77
CA THR A 63 28.68 29.18 -35.40
C THR A 63 29.37 28.15 -34.50
N THR A 64 29.49 26.97 -35.02
CA THR A 64 30.59 26.02 -35.31
C THR A 64 30.35 24.58 -34.91
N ASP A 65 30.72 23.76 -35.84
CA ASP A 65 31.08 22.35 -35.87
C ASP A 65 30.02 21.30 -36.27
N THR A 66 30.18 21.01 -37.53
CA THR A 66 29.61 19.89 -38.26
C THR A 66 30.07 18.55 -37.68
N ILE A 67 29.18 17.83 -36.98
CA ILE A 67 29.28 16.38 -36.81
C ILE A 67 27.97 15.77 -37.32
N LEU A 68 28.13 14.97 -38.37
CA LEU A 68 27.10 14.19 -39.07
C LEU A 68 26.28 13.33 -38.08
N HIS A 69 25.05 13.74 -37.75
CA HIS A 69 24.04 12.87 -37.22
C HIS A 69 23.25 12.20 -38.35
N GLN A 70 23.50 10.92 -38.56
CA GLN A 70 22.57 10.07 -39.31
C GLN A 70 21.26 9.97 -38.55
N PRO A 71 20.08 10.02 -39.23
CA PRO A 71 18.81 9.80 -38.59
C PRO A 71 18.75 8.36 -38.07
N VAL A 72 18.66 8.21 -36.75
CA VAL A 72 18.36 6.94 -36.08
C VAL A 72 16.99 6.48 -36.59
N ARG A 73 16.98 5.45 -37.40
CA ARG A 73 15.77 4.72 -37.79
C ARG A 73 15.11 4.26 -36.48
N SER A 74 13.90 4.78 -36.23
CA SER A 74 13.03 4.27 -35.16
C SER A 74 12.87 2.77 -35.32
N ALA A 75 13.39 2.01 -34.36
CA ALA A 75 13.17 0.57 -34.29
C ALA A 75 11.65 0.31 -34.19
N PRO A 76 11.12 -0.74 -34.84
CA PRO A 76 9.72 -1.08 -34.73
C PRO A 76 9.37 -1.31 -33.27
N GLY A 77 8.32 -0.63 -32.79
CA GLY A 77 7.84 -0.75 -31.40
C GLY A 77 7.56 -2.21 -31.06
N PRO A 78 7.80 -2.60 -29.79
CA PRO A 78 7.59 -3.97 -29.35
C PRO A 78 6.10 -4.34 -29.51
N THR A 79 5.81 -5.27 -30.39
CA THR A 79 4.49 -5.87 -30.55
C THR A 79 4.32 -6.99 -29.52
N GLY A 80 3.24 -6.96 -28.74
CA GLY A 80 2.87 -8.02 -27.81
C GLY A 80 3.08 -7.70 -26.31
N ALA A 81 3.13 -8.72 -25.47
CA ALA A 81 3.21 -8.63 -24.00
C ALA A 81 4.38 -7.75 -23.48
N GLY A 82 5.45 -7.56 -24.26
CA GLY A 82 6.57 -6.69 -23.91
C GLY A 82 6.22 -5.20 -23.92
N ALA A 83 5.25 -4.75 -24.74
CA ALA A 83 4.78 -3.36 -24.75
C ALA A 83 3.99 -3.03 -23.49
N LEU A 84 3.20 -3.96 -22.98
CA LEU A 84 2.37 -3.79 -21.78
C LEU A 84 3.20 -3.63 -20.50
N SER A 85 4.37 -4.26 -20.41
CA SER A 85 5.24 -4.17 -19.23
C SER A 85 5.84 -2.77 -19.01
N HIS A 86 5.87 -1.94 -20.06
CA HIS A 86 6.39 -0.58 -20.04
C HIS A 86 5.30 0.49 -20.10
N GLU A 87 4.03 0.08 -20.21
CA GLU A 87 2.93 1.03 -20.25
C GLU A 87 2.77 1.71 -18.90
N ILE A 88 2.84 3.03 -18.89
CA ILE A 88 2.56 3.82 -17.68
C ILE A 88 1.10 3.66 -17.33
N GLY A 89 0.81 3.01 -16.20
CA GLY A 89 -0.54 2.81 -15.72
C GLY A 89 -1.10 4.07 -15.09
N LEU A 90 -1.64 4.99 -15.88
CA LEU A 90 -2.47 6.07 -15.37
C LEU A 90 -3.90 5.56 -15.24
N VAL A 91 -4.43 5.53 -14.02
CA VAL A 91 -5.75 5.01 -13.69
C VAL A 91 -6.58 6.10 -13.05
N SER A 92 -7.73 6.40 -13.66
CA SER A 92 -8.75 7.23 -13.03
C SER A 92 -9.55 6.35 -12.08
N LEU A 93 -9.50 6.65 -10.78
CA LEU A 93 -10.23 5.93 -9.72
C LEU A 93 -11.63 6.50 -9.45
N GLY A 94 -12.08 7.45 -10.24
CA GLY A 94 -13.42 8.07 -10.13
C GLY A 94 -13.69 9.03 -11.27
N THR A 95 -14.96 9.43 -11.45
CA THR A 95 -15.41 10.28 -12.57
C THR A 95 -14.88 11.72 -12.53
N ASN A 96 -14.38 12.17 -11.36
CA ASN A 96 -13.93 13.54 -11.14
C ASN A 96 -12.50 13.63 -10.52
N GLN A 97 -11.68 12.57 -10.62
CA GLN A 97 -10.34 12.57 -10.09
C GLN A 97 -9.31 12.45 -11.23
N ASP A 98 -8.23 13.20 -11.11
CA ASP A 98 -7.10 13.08 -12.01
C ASP A 98 -6.55 11.66 -12.01
N PRO A 99 -6.08 11.14 -13.17
CA PRO A 99 -5.49 9.81 -13.26
C PRO A 99 -4.31 9.67 -12.31
N ARG A 100 -4.25 8.58 -11.55
CA ARG A 100 -3.16 8.28 -10.62
C ARG A 100 -2.26 7.21 -11.19
N TYR A 101 -0.97 7.35 -10.96
CA TYR A 101 0.01 6.35 -11.36
C TYR A 101 -0.10 5.08 -10.51
N ILE A 102 -0.26 3.94 -11.20
CA ILE A 102 -0.22 2.59 -10.64
C ILE A 102 0.76 1.77 -11.49
N GLY A 103 1.89 1.39 -10.93
CA GLY A 103 2.98 0.78 -11.67
C GLY A 103 2.97 -0.76 -11.70
N PRO A 104 4.00 -1.36 -12.30
CA PRO A 104 4.02 -2.79 -12.69
C PRO A 104 4.05 -3.77 -11.53
N SER A 105 4.49 -3.39 -10.34
CA SER A 105 4.46 -4.29 -9.18
C SER A 105 3.07 -4.43 -8.53
N SER A 106 2.08 -3.67 -8.96
CA SER A 106 0.72 -3.73 -8.41
C SER A 106 -0.09 -4.92 -8.96
N GLY A 107 -1.08 -5.38 -8.18
CA GLY A 107 -2.06 -6.36 -8.64
C GLY A 107 -2.96 -5.85 -9.77
N TYR A 108 -3.19 -4.54 -9.84
CA TYR A 108 -3.94 -3.90 -10.92
C TYR A 108 -3.27 -4.07 -12.29
N PHE A 109 -1.94 -3.92 -12.34
CA PHE A 109 -1.19 -4.15 -13.58
C PHE A 109 -1.39 -5.57 -14.11
N LEU A 110 -1.28 -6.58 -13.24
CA LEU A 110 -1.48 -7.99 -13.61
C LEU A 110 -2.92 -8.25 -14.06
N ALA A 111 -3.92 -7.68 -13.39
CA ALA A 111 -5.32 -7.76 -13.78
C ALA A 111 -5.55 -7.17 -15.18
N ARG A 112 -4.92 -6.03 -15.51
CA ARG A 112 -5.00 -5.39 -16.82
C ARG A 112 -4.37 -6.27 -17.91
N VAL A 113 -3.22 -6.88 -17.65
CA VAL A 113 -2.59 -7.84 -18.57
C VAL A 113 -3.51 -9.02 -18.86
N MET A 114 -4.23 -9.53 -17.86
CA MET A 114 -5.22 -10.59 -18.03
C MET A 114 -6.41 -10.16 -18.90
N LEU A 115 -6.92 -8.95 -18.70
CA LEU A 115 -8.13 -8.45 -19.37
C LEU A 115 -7.86 -8.02 -20.82
N ASN A 116 -6.72 -7.40 -21.11
CA ASN A 116 -6.36 -6.95 -22.48
C ASN A 116 -6.15 -8.12 -23.45
N SER A 117 -5.88 -9.31 -22.96
CA SER A 117 -5.87 -10.52 -23.80
C SER A 117 -7.29 -10.99 -24.23
N SER A 118 -8.36 -10.28 -23.77
CA SER A 118 -9.77 -10.57 -24.08
C SER A 118 -10.43 -9.37 -24.76
N SER A 119 -10.14 -9.15 -26.02
CA SER A 119 -10.28 -7.92 -26.81
C SER A 119 -11.70 -7.37 -27.10
N LYS A 120 -12.71 -7.51 -26.25
CA LYS A 120 -14.07 -6.98 -26.53
C LYS A 120 -14.85 -6.36 -25.36
N GLN A 121 -14.25 -6.01 -24.23
CA GLN A 121 -15.03 -5.64 -23.03
C GLN A 121 -14.64 -4.32 -22.32
N ASP A 122 -13.80 -3.46 -22.93
CA ASP A 122 -13.30 -2.23 -22.26
C ASP A 122 -14.34 -1.16 -21.94
N GLU A 123 -15.43 -1.07 -22.70
CA GLU A 123 -16.47 -0.04 -22.45
C GLU A 123 -17.32 -0.31 -21.17
N ARG A 124 -17.38 -1.56 -20.71
CA ARG A 124 -18.21 -1.91 -19.54
C ARG A 124 -17.49 -1.73 -18.21
N LEU A 125 -16.16 -1.82 -18.20
CA LEU A 125 -15.36 -1.59 -17.00
C LEU A 125 -15.35 -0.11 -16.57
N ASN A 126 -15.35 0.80 -17.54
CA ASN A 126 -15.42 2.25 -17.26
C ASN A 126 -16.78 2.70 -16.67
N ARG A 127 -17.84 1.89 -16.79
CA ARG A 127 -19.15 2.22 -16.23
C ARG A 127 -19.38 1.69 -14.80
N ALA A 128 -18.53 0.80 -14.30
CA ALA A 128 -18.71 0.18 -12.98
C ALA A 128 -18.12 0.99 -11.81
N GLY A 129 -17.36 2.05 -12.10
CA GLY A 129 -16.73 2.92 -11.11
C GLY A 129 -17.57 4.15 -10.73
N ARG A 130 -18.86 4.15 -10.97
CA ARG A 130 -19.73 5.22 -10.46
C ARG A 130 -19.84 5.09 -8.95
N ASP A 131 -19.51 6.18 -8.27
CA ASP A 131 -19.59 6.41 -6.85
C ASP A 131 -20.76 5.67 -6.19
N ALA A 132 -20.49 4.52 -5.59
CA ALA A 132 -21.44 3.97 -4.63
C ALA A 132 -21.37 4.92 -3.42
N PRO A 133 -22.46 5.63 -3.09
CA PRO A 133 -22.48 6.43 -1.89
C PRO A 133 -22.14 5.52 -0.72
N PHE A 134 -21.32 6.01 0.22
CA PHE A 134 -21.07 5.30 1.48
C PHE A 134 -22.41 4.86 2.06
N PRO A 135 -22.57 3.60 2.48
CA PRO A 135 -23.81 3.17 3.11
C PRO A 135 -24.07 4.08 4.31
N ILE A 136 -25.18 4.81 4.28
CA ILE A 136 -25.62 5.73 5.34
C ILE A 136 -25.59 5.03 6.71
N LYS A 137 -25.93 3.74 6.75
CA LYS A 137 -25.85 2.89 7.96
C LYS A 137 -24.47 2.81 8.62
N LEU A 138 -23.38 3.08 7.90
CA LEU A 138 -22.03 3.08 8.47
C LEU A 138 -21.72 4.41 9.16
N ILE A 139 -22.20 5.52 8.59
CA ILE A 139 -22.06 6.86 9.19
C ILE A 139 -22.86 6.92 10.49
N GLU A 140 -24.05 6.33 10.52
CA GLU A 140 -24.91 6.26 11.71
C GLU A 140 -24.33 5.37 12.82
N ALA A 141 -23.45 4.43 12.50
CA ALA A 141 -22.83 3.54 13.47
C ALA A 141 -21.58 4.14 14.14
N ILE A 142 -21.10 5.32 13.69
CA ILE A 142 -19.96 5.99 14.32
C ILE A 142 -20.50 6.83 15.45
N GLN A 143 -20.21 6.34 16.63
CA GLN A 143 -20.34 7.14 17.83
C GLN A 143 -19.25 8.23 17.79
N GLY A 144 -19.47 9.34 18.47
CA GLY A 144 -18.45 10.36 18.65
C GLY A 144 -17.22 9.84 19.39
N PRO A 145 -16.27 10.74 19.74
CA PRO A 145 -15.13 10.39 20.58
C PRO A 145 -15.58 9.72 21.89
N LEU A 146 -14.85 8.71 22.32
CA LEU A 146 -15.09 7.99 23.58
C LEU A 146 -14.07 8.41 24.64
N SER A 147 -14.49 8.37 25.90
CA SER A 147 -13.59 8.40 27.04
C SER A 147 -12.81 7.08 27.18
N LEU A 148 -11.83 7.04 28.06
CA LEU A 148 -11.11 5.80 28.37
C LEU A 148 -12.11 4.72 28.84
N PRO A 149 -11.99 3.48 28.34
CA PRO A 149 -12.83 2.37 28.79
C PRO A 149 -12.43 1.94 30.22
N ALA A 150 -13.18 1.01 30.83
CA ALA A 150 -12.75 0.38 32.09
C ALA A 150 -11.32 -0.22 31.93
N ARG A 151 -10.51 -0.16 33.01
CA ARG A 151 -9.08 -0.58 32.98
C ARG A 151 -8.89 -1.99 32.40
N ASP A 152 -9.77 -2.93 32.71
CA ASP A 152 -9.70 -4.31 32.19
C ASP A 152 -9.88 -4.38 30.67
N MET A 153 -10.81 -3.59 30.13
CA MET A 153 -11.01 -3.48 28.69
C MET A 153 -9.81 -2.79 28.02
N ALA A 154 -9.30 -1.71 28.60
CA ALA A 154 -8.11 -1.04 28.08
C ALA A 154 -6.90 -2.01 28.01
N LYS A 155 -6.72 -2.81 29.07
CA LYS A 155 -5.68 -3.84 29.10
C LYS A 155 -5.84 -4.86 27.97
N GLN A 156 -7.04 -5.40 27.77
CA GLN A 156 -7.31 -6.34 26.67
C GLN A 156 -7.03 -5.73 25.29
N LEU A 157 -7.39 -4.47 25.07
CA LEU A 157 -7.12 -3.75 23.82
C LEU A 157 -5.61 -3.52 23.63
N CYS A 158 -4.90 -3.11 24.68
CA CYS A 158 -3.45 -2.96 24.66
C CYS A 158 -2.74 -4.29 24.39
N ASP A 159 -3.13 -5.37 25.06
CA ASP A 159 -2.57 -6.69 24.84
C ASP A 159 -2.81 -7.15 23.39
N ALA A 160 -4.00 -6.91 22.83
CA ALA A 160 -4.28 -7.21 21.42
C ALA A 160 -3.36 -6.45 20.45
N TYR A 161 -3.02 -5.19 20.74
CA TYR A 161 -2.04 -4.41 19.98
C TYR A 161 -0.64 -4.97 20.14
N PHE A 162 -0.17 -5.18 21.35
CA PHE A 162 1.19 -5.64 21.62
C PHE A 162 1.45 -7.05 21.07
N ASP A 163 0.49 -7.96 21.17
CA ASP A 163 0.64 -9.36 20.73
C ASP A 163 0.52 -9.57 19.21
N ALA A 164 -0.11 -8.64 18.48
CA ALA A 164 -0.32 -8.82 17.04
C ALA A 164 0.43 -7.80 16.19
N ILE A 165 0.44 -6.54 16.58
CA ILE A 165 0.97 -5.43 15.76
C ILE A 165 2.39 -5.07 16.18
N HIS A 166 2.61 -4.90 17.47
CA HIS A 166 3.91 -4.45 18.01
C HIS A 166 5.03 -5.44 17.71
N LEU A 167 4.78 -6.74 17.77
CA LEU A 167 5.77 -7.78 17.44
C LEU A 167 6.24 -7.75 15.97
N GLN A 168 5.48 -7.09 15.08
CA GLN A 168 5.88 -6.84 13.70
C GLN A 168 6.47 -5.44 13.51
N TYR A 169 5.92 -4.46 14.25
CA TYR A 169 6.20 -3.03 14.13
C TYR A 169 6.47 -2.42 15.52
N PRO A 170 7.65 -2.65 16.12
CA PRO A 170 7.99 -2.24 17.49
C PRO A 170 8.31 -0.75 17.57
N ILE A 171 7.27 0.09 17.47
CA ILE A 171 7.40 1.56 17.48
C ILE A 171 7.28 2.19 18.85
N LEU A 172 6.79 1.46 19.85
CA LEU A 172 6.66 1.90 21.22
C LEU A 172 7.58 1.08 22.13
N HIS A 173 7.96 1.61 23.27
CA HIS A 173 8.58 0.85 24.36
C HIS A 173 7.47 0.47 25.35
N ARG A 174 7.11 -0.83 25.41
CA ARG A 174 5.95 -1.32 26.17
C ARG A 174 5.93 -0.86 27.63
N PRO A 175 7.03 -0.94 28.42
CA PRO A 175 7.03 -0.47 29.80
C PRO A 175 6.74 1.04 29.94
N THR A 176 7.30 1.86 29.04
CA THR A 176 7.02 3.30 29.01
C THR A 176 5.56 3.58 28.67
N PHE A 177 5.02 2.88 27.68
CA PHE A 177 3.63 3.02 27.28
C PHE A 177 2.66 2.63 28.39
N LEU A 178 2.92 1.55 29.12
CA LEU A 178 2.07 1.14 30.25
C LEU A 178 2.04 2.18 31.37
N LYS A 179 3.18 2.84 31.67
CA LYS A 179 3.21 3.98 32.58
C LYS A 179 2.38 5.16 32.07
N MET A 180 2.43 5.44 30.76
CA MET A 180 1.57 6.47 30.15
C MET A 180 0.09 6.12 30.23
N LEU A 181 -0.27 4.84 30.07
CA LEU A 181 -1.63 4.37 30.22
C LEU A 181 -2.14 4.56 31.67
N ASP A 182 -1.34 4.19 32.67
CA ASP A 182 -1.69 4.41 34.08
C ASP A 182 -1.84 5.91 34.38
N GLN A 183 -0.93 6.73 33.91
CA GLN A 183 -1.01 8.20 34.03
C GLN A 183 -2.32 8.74 33.43
N ALA A 184 -2.75 8.20 32.28
CA ALA A 184 -3.98 8.62 31.61
C ALA A 184 -5.24 8.36 32.44
N TYR A 185 -5.22 7.40 33.38
CA TYR A 185 -6.32 7.14 34.31
C TYR A 185 -6.23 7.94 35.61
N GLU A 186 -5.06 8.47 35.94
CA GLU A 186 -4.82 9.18 37.20
C GLU A 186 -4.95 10.69 37.08
N GLN A 187 -4.73 11.23 35.90
CA GLN A 187 -4.71 12.67 35.63
C GLN A 187 -5.95 13.10 34.83
N GLU A 188 -6.58 14.19 35.25
CA GLU A 188 -7.71 14.78 34.51
C GLU A 188 -7.30 15.39 33.16
N GLU A 189 -6.10 15.97 33.12
CA GLU A 189 -5.54 16.53 31.88
C GLU A 189 -4.24 15.80 31.50
N ASN A 190 -4.30 15.06 30.42
CA ASN A 190 -3.15 14.37 29.87
C ASN A 190 -2.46 15.22 28.80
N GLY A 191 -1.13 15.17 28.77
CA GLY A 191 -0.37 15.80 27.67
C GLY A 191 -0.77 15.21 26.31
N PRO A 192 -0.68 16.01 25.21
CA PRO A 192 -1.22 15.63 23.91
C PRO A 192 -0.62 14.33 23.36
N VAL A 193 0.66 14.04 23.63
CA VAL A 193 1.32 12.80 23.21
C VAL A 193 0.71 11.60 23.94
N VAL A 194 0.50 11.69 25.25
CA VAL A 194 -0.10 10.62 26.07
C VAL A 194 -1.51 10.32 25.59
N GLY A 195 -2.35 11.36 25.47
CA GLY A 195 -3.72 11.22 24.98
C GLY A 195 -3.77 10.59 23.58
N PHE A 196 -2.97 11.09 22.64
CA PHE A 196 -2.95 10.55 21.29
C PHE A 196 -2.48 9.08 21.24
N GLN A 197 -1.34 8.76 21.84
CA GLN A 197 -0.77 7.41 21.77
C GLN A 197 -1.65 6.39 22.46
N VAL A 198 -2.20 6.70 23.65
CA VAL A 198 -3.09 5.80 24.39
C VAL A 198 -4.33 5.49 23.56
N PHE A 199 -5.08 6.50 23.13
CA PHE A 199 -6.30 6.28 22.36
C PHE A 199 -6.03 5.61 21.01
N MET A 200 -4.90 5.89 20.36
CA MET A 200 -4.56 5.24 19.09
C MET A 200 -4.20 3.75 19.27
N VAL A 201 -3.48 3.39 20.34
CA VAL A 201 -3.22 1.98 20.68
C VAL A 201 -4.53 1.24 20.99
N LEU A 202 -5.44 1.86 21.74
CA LEU A 202 -6.77 1.30 21.99
C LEU A 202 -7.56 1.12 20.67
N ALA A 203 -7.48 2.08 19.74
CA ALA A 203 -8.12 2.00 18.44
C ALA A 203 -7.58 0.84 17.61
N ILE A 204 -6.25 0.70 17.51
CA ILE A 204 -5.62 -0.40 16.76
C ILE A 204 -5.92 -1.75 17.43
N GLY A 205 -5.82 -1.84 18.76
CA GLY A 205 -6.19 -3.04 19.52
C GLY A 205 -7.64 -3.44 19.32
N ALA A 206 -8.55 -2.46 19.22
CA ALA A 206 -9.95 -2.69 18.92
C ALA A 206 -10.18 -3.29 17.53
N THR A 207 -9.40 -2.89 16.50
CA THR A 207 -9.50 -3.53 15.16
C THR A 207 -9.07 -4.99 15.22
N VAL A 208 -7.97 -5.31 15.93
CA VAL A 208 -7.46 -6.68 16.08
C VAL A 208 -8.45 -7.54 16.87
N LEU A 209 -8.92 -7.03 18.01
CA LEU A 209 -9.82 -7.77 18.89
C LEU A 209 -11.21 -7.98 18.25
N SER A 210 -11.70 -7.03 17.45
CA SER A 210 -12.93 -7.17 16.67
C SER A 210 -12.88 -8.37 15.73
N GLY A 211 -11.75 -8.57 15.05
CA GLY A 211 -11.53 -9.73 14.18
C GLY A 211 -11.48 -11.05 14.95
N ARG A 212 -10.78 -11.07 16.10
CA ARG A 212 -10.66 -12.26 16.95
C ARG A 212 -12.00 -12.70 17.58
N LEU A 213 -12.78 -11.75 18.04
CA LEU A 213 -14.06 -12.01 18.71
C LEU A 213 -15.25 -12.07 17.73
N ARG A 214 -15.05 -11.76 16.47
CA ARG A 214 -16.13 -11.55 15.47
C ARG A 214 -17.22 -10.61 16.00
N ALA A 215 -16.82 -9.60 16.75
CA ALA A 215 -17.66 -8.60 17.37
C ALA A 215 -17.14 -7.20 17.01
N ARG A 216 -18.03 -6.24 16.83
CA ARG A 216 -17.61 -4.87 16.52
C ARG A 216 -17.27 -4.11 17.78
N ILE A 217 -16.00 -3.75 17.94
CA ILE A 217 -15.51 -2.82 18.96
C ILE A 217 -15.30 -1.47 18.29
N PRO A 218 -15.70 -0.33 18.88
CA PRO A 218 -15.72 0.98 18.22
C PRO A 218 -14.32 1.59 18.06
N ALA A 219 -13.49 0.98 17.22
CA ALA A 219 -12.12 1.40 16.94
C ALA A 219 -12.04 2.83 16.39
N GLU A 220 -13.01 3.20 15.54
CA GLU A 220 -13.12 4.53 14.94
C GLU A 220 -13.36 5.61 15.99
N SER A 221 -14.14 5.32 17.00
CA SER A 221 -14.44 6.26 18.09
C SER A 221 -13.22 6.52 18.97
N TYR A 222 -12.40 5.50 19.26
CA TYR A 222 -11.10 5.69 19.93
C TYR A 222 -10.13 6.48 19.05
N CYS A 223 -10.14 6.25 17.73
CA CYS A 223 -9.35 7.07 16.82
C CYS A 223 -9.80 8.55 16.84
N LEU A 224 -11.11 8.83 16.86
CA LEU A 224 -11.61 10.19 16.99
C LEU A 224 -11.15 10.85 18.30
N SER A 225 -11.11 10.10 19.41
CA SER A 225 -10.56 10.60 20.68
C SER A 225 -9.08 10.95 20.57
N ALA A 226 -8.28 10.10 19.90
CA ALA A 226 -6.87 10.41 19.63
C ALA A 226 -6.71 11.69 18.80
N LEU A 227 -7.52 11.84 17.73
CA LEU A 227 -7.44 12.99 16.82
C LEU A 227 -7.77 14.33 17.50
N GLN A 228 -8.47 14.36 18.64
CA GLN A 228 -8.69 15.57 19.43
C GLN A 228 -7.37 16.20 19.94
N HIS A 229 -6.33 15.40 20.11
CA HIS A 229 -5.01 15.85 20.54
C HIS A 229 -4.09 16.27 19.39
N LEU A 230 -4.51 16.04 18.11
CA LEU A 230 -3.64 16.16 16.94
C LEU A 230 -3.10 17.59 16.73
N GLU A 231 -3.92 18.62 16.93
CA GLU A 231 -3.53 20.02 16.74
C GLU A 231 -2.44 20.49 17.69
N GLN A 232 -2.32 19.85 18.86
CA GLN A 232 -1.33 20.17 19.88
C GLN A 232 -0.03 19.38 19.75
N LEU A 233 0.01 18.39 18.81
CA LEU A 233 1.16 17.53 18.62
C LEU A 233 2.19 18.18 17.69
N ASN A 234 3.45 18.08 18.10
CA ASN A 234 4.57 18.33 17.22
C ASN A 234 4.98 17.02 16.53
N LEU A 235 4.38 16.75 15.37
CA LEU A 235 4.51 15.47 14.69
C LEU A 235 5.87 15.26 14.01
N GLU A 236 6.56 16.34 13.65
CA GLU A 236 7.71 16.27 12.74
C GLU A 236 9.05 16.33 13.47
N ASN A 237 9.11 17.01 14.64
CA ASN A 237 10.37 17.40 15.26
C ASN A 237 10.76 16.56 16.48
N SER A 238 10.10 15.43 16.72
CA SER A 238 10.42 14.56 17.85
C SER A 238 10.19 13.09 17.52
N LEU A 239 10.93 12.21 18.18
CA LEU A 239 10.75 10.78 18.05
C LEU A 239 9.31 10.34 18.43
N GLN A 240 8.75 10.98 19.46
CA GLN A 240 7.37 10.73 19.89
C GLN A 240 6.35 11.19 18.83
N GLY A 241 6.60 12.29 18.14
CA GLY A 241 5.79 12.74 17.01
C GLY A 241 5.76 11.73 15.87
N VAL A 242 6.93 11.17 15.52
CA VAL A 242 7.04 10.10 14.50
C VAL A 242 6.31 8.82 14.96
N GLN A 243 6.37 8.48 16.24
CA GLN A 243 5.56 7.37 16.79
C GLN A 243 4.07 7.63 16.61
N CYS A 244 3.59 8.85 16.85
CA CYS A 244 2.20 9.24 16.60
C CYS A 244 1.81 9.13 15.11
N LEU A 245 2.67 9.59 14.20
CA LEU A 245 2.46 9.43 12.74
C LEU A 245 2.39 7.96 12.33
N LEU A 246 3.27 7.12 12.88
CA LEU A 246 3.26 5.68 12.60
C LEU A 246 2.03 4.99 13.16
N LEU A 247 1.57 5.32 14.35
CA LEU A 247 0.32 4.80 14.90
C LEU A 247 -0.86 5.19 14.00
N LEU A 248 -0.90 6.42 13.50
CA LEU A 248 -1.93 6.88 12.56
C LEU A 248 -1.85 6.13 11.23
N LEU A 249 -0.65 5.89 10.70
CA LEU A 249 -0.43 5.09 9.48
C LEU A 249 -0.91 3.65 9.68
N ILE A 250 -0.52 3.01 10.79
CA ILE A 250 -0.93 1.65 11.13
C ILE A 250 -2.47 1.60 11.25
N PHE A 251 -3.08 2.51 11.99
CA PHE A 251 -4.55 2.56 12.09
C PHE A 251 -5.21 2.71 10.72
N THR A 252 -4.71 3.62 9.87
CA THR A 252 -5.26 3.86 8.52
C THR A 252 -5.16 2.62 7.62
N ILE A 253 -4.12 1.80 7.79
CA ILE A 253 -3.97 0.52 7.08
C ILE A 253 -5.01 -0.50 7.56
N HIS A 254 -5.39 -0.50 8.85
CA HIS A 254 -6.34 -1.44 9.44
C HIS A 254 -7.79 -0.94 9.36
N SER A 255 -8.01 0.36 9.36
CA SER A 255 -9.35 0.95 9.23
C SER A 255 -9.36 2.04 8.14
N PRO A 256 -9.83 1.73 6.94
CA PRO A 256 -9.92 2.70 5.83
C PRO A 256 -10.95 3.80 6.09
N PHE A 257 -11.63 3.75 7.24
CA PHE A 257 -12.68 4.69 7.63
C PHE A 257 -12.18 6.14 7.69
N VAL A 258 -10.96 6.37 8.15
CA VAL A 258 -10.37 7.72 8.33
C VAL A 258 -10.16 8.45 7.01
N ARG A 259 -10.36 7.82 5.85
CA ARG A 259 -10.14 8.38 4.49
C ARG A 259 -8.79 9.05 4.28
N LEU A 260 -7.83 8.82 5.17
CA LEU A 260 -6.46 9.29 4.99
C LEU A 260 -5.78 8.47 3.90
N ASN A 261 -4.97 9.13 3.11
CA ASN A 261 -4.24 8.45 2.05
C ASN A 261 -2.97 7.82 2.61
N VAL A 262 -2.93 6.48 2.68
CA VAL A 262 -1.79 5.69 3.17
C VAL A 262 -0.47 6.11 2.52
N TRP A 263 -0.47 6.45 1.22
CA TRP A 263 0.72 6.89 0.50
C TRP A 263 1.26 8.22 1.05
N TYR A 264 0.41 9.21 1.24
CA TYR A 264 0.84 10.50 1.77
C TYR A 264 1.28 10.39 3.23
N LEU A 265 0.57 9.61 4.06
CA LEU A 265 1.01 9.35 5.44
C LEU A 265 2.38 8.69 5.50
N ASN A 266 2.64 7.71 4.64
CA ASN A 266 3.96 7.08 4.53
C ASN A 266 5.04 8.11 4.17
N TYR A 267 4.76 9.03 3.25
CA TYR A 267 5.71 10.09 2.89
C TYR A 267 5.92 11.12 4.00
N HIS A 268 4.92 11.40 4.82
CA HIS A 268 5.12 12.19 6.04
C HIS A 268 6.06 11.49 7.03
N CYS A 269 5.89 10.17 7.22
CA CYS A 269 6.82 9.39 8.05
C CYS A 269 8.24 9.39 7.47
N LEU A 270 8.40 9.29 6.13
CA LEU A 270 9.69 9.35 5.47
C LEU A 270 10.35 10.73 5.59
N ALA A 271 9.59 11.82 5.46
CA ALA A 271 10.09 13.16 5.63
C ALA A 271 10.63 13.36 7.07
N ALA A 272 9.84 12.98 8.08
CA ALA A 272 10.25 13.06 9.48
C ALA A 272 11.45 12.13 9.79
N LEU A 273 11.54 10.94 9.17
CA LEU A 273 12.69 10.05 9.27
C LEU A 273 13.98 10.74 8.82
N LEU A 274 13.93 11.41 7.66
CA LEU A 274 15.09 12.09 7.08
C LEU A 274 15.47 13.33 7.88
N ASP A 275 14.48 14.11 8.33
CA ASP A 275 14.67 15.32 9.13
C ASP A 275 15.34 15.01 10.47
N LEU A 276 14.86 13.98 11.16
CA LEU A 276 15.45 13.51 12.42
C LEU A 276 16.73 12.68 12.23
N GLY A 277 17.16 12.40 11.01
CA GLY A 277 18.36 11.61 10.72
C GLY A 277 18.27 10.16 11.21
N LEU A 278 17.07 9.54 11.22
CA LEU A 278 16.89 8.17 11.73
C LEU A 278 17.58 7.12 10.85
N GLN A 279 17.87 7.44 9.59
CA GLN A 279 18.62 6.59 8.66
C GLN A 279 20.11 6.49 8.98
N ARG A 280 20.61 7.33 9.91
CA ARG A 280 22.02 7.36 10.32
C ARG A 280 22.19 6.73 11.68
N ASN A 281 23.35 6.08 11.87
CA ASN A 281 23.73 5.54 13.16
C ASN A 281 24.27 6.66 14.05
N ILE A 282 23.74 6.76 15.27
CA ILE A 282 24.26 7.70 16.27
C ILE A 282 25.22 6.93 17.16
N ASN A 283 26.46 7.41 17.29
CA ASN A 283 27.46 6.79 18.15
C ASN A 283 27.07 6.93 19.63
N ILE A 284 27.22 5.83 20.37
CA ILE A 284 27.10 5.81 21.83
C ILE A 284 28.17 6.77 22.38
N GLY A 285 27.80 7.84 23.01
CA GLY A 285 28.71 8.90 23.48
C GLY A 285 28.20 10.30 23.21
N SER A 286 27.15 10.42 22.40
CA SER A 286 26.46 11.69 22.11
C SER A 286 25.48 12.17 23.19
N GLY A 287 25.44 11.50 24.37
CA GLY A 287 24.48 11.80 25.45
C GLY A 287 23.10 11.16 25.26
N ILE A 288 22.91 10.33 24.22
CA ILE A 288 21.67 9.62 23.91
C ILE A 288 21.67 8.27 24.63
N SER A 289 20.57 7.94 25.32
CA SER A 289 20.43 6.66 26.03
C SER A 289 20.35 5.48 25.04
N LEU A 290 20.70 4.27 25.54
CA LEU A 290 20.56 3.04 24.76
C LEU A 290 19.11 2.84 24.29
N LEU A 291 18.13 3.07 25.15
CA LEU A 291 16.72 3.00 24.83
C LEU A 291 16.37 3.94 23.64
N GLU A 292 16.79 5.19 23.71
CA GLU A 292 16.50 6.14 22.63
C GLU A 292 17.18 5.71 21.33
N GLN A 293 18.42 5.25 21.38
CA GLN A 293 19.14 4.77 20.20
C GLN A 293 18.45 3.56 19.56
N GLU A 294 18.04 2.57 20.35
CA GLU A 294 17.33 1.41 19.85
C GLU A 294 15.93 1.77 19.33
N MET A 295 15.20 2.66 19.99
CA MET A 295 13.92 3.13 19.50
C MET A 295 14.06 3.89 18.17
N ARG A 296 15.08 4.70 17.98
CA ARG A 296 15.39 5.35 16.69
C ARG A 296 15.64 4.30 15.59
N THR A 297 16.41 3.28 15.89
CA THR A 297 16.71 2.18 14.95
C THR A 297 15.45 1.37 14.62
N ARG A 298 14.64 1.01 15.62
CA ARG A 298 13.36 0.28 15.41
C ARG A 298 12.39 1.08 14.54
N ILE A 299 12.19 2.36 14.85
CA ILE A 299 11.31 3.27 14.10
C ILE A 299 11.80 3.42 12.65
N PHE A 300 13.11 3.58 12.43
CA PHE A 300 13.67 3.58 11.08
C PHE A 300 13.26 2.32 10.29
N TRP A 301 13.47 1.13 10.86
CA TRP A 301 13.16 -0.13 10.17
C TRP A 301 11.66 -0.33 9.93
N VAL A 302 10.82 0.16 10.82
CA VAL A 302 9.37 0.11 10.62
C VAL A 302 8.96 1.01 9.45
N ILE A 303 9.45 2.25 9.39
CA ILE A 303 9.17 3.17 8.26
C ILE A 303 9.73 2.58 6.96
N PHE A 304 10.97 2.07 6.98
CA PHE A 304 11.61 1.41 5.85
C PHE A 304 10.76 0.23 5.33
N SER A 305 10.21 -0.58 6.23
CA SER A 305 9.35 -1.72 5.87
C SER A 305 8.02 -1.29 5.28
N PHE A 306 7.35 -0.29 5.86
CA PHE A 306 6.10 0.24 5.32
C PHE A 306 6.29 0.87 3.94
N ASP A 307 7.36 1.60 3.74
CA ASP A 307 7.67 2.18 2.42
C ASP A 307 7.74 1.10 1.34
N ARG A 308 8.45 -0.01 1.59
CA ARG A 308 8.56 -1.12 0.64
C ARG A 308 7.24 -1.83 0.41
N ILE A 309 6.47 -2.08 1.46
CA ILE A 309 5.16 -2.74 1.37
C ILE A 309 4.20 -1.88 0.54
N ILE A 310 4.05 -0.61 0.90
CA ILE A 310 3.10 0.31 0.27
C ILE A 310 3.51 0.59 -1.19
N ALA A 311 4.80 0.88 -1.43
CA ALA A 311 5.33 1.09 -2.77
C ALA A 311 5.14 -0.13 -3.67
N THR A 312 5.35 -1.34 -3.14
CA THR A 312 5.17 -2.59 -3.90
C THR A 312 3.70 -2.81 -4.26
N MET A 313 2.79 -2.65 -3.31
CA MET A 313 1.35 -2.86 -3.54
C MET A 313 0.75 -1.85 -4.51
N MET A 314 1.20 -0.59 -4.45
CA MET A 314 0.75 0.48 -5.35
C MET A 314 1.51 0.52 -6.68
N GLY A 315 2.59 -0.27 -6.83
CA GLY A 315 3.44 -0.22 -8.00
C GLY A 315 4.27 1.05 -8.12
N ARG A 316 4.43 1.82 -7.06
CA ARG A 316 5.14 3.09 -7.04
C ARG A 316 6.62 2.92 -6.70
N PRO A 317 7.49 3.90 -7.02
CA PRO A 317 8.87 3.91 -6.55
C PRO A 317 8.94 3.88 -5.01
N ILE A 318 10.01 3.31 -4.46
CA ILE A 318 10.32 3.42 -3.04
C ILE A 318 10.80 4.84 -2.70
N GLY A 319 10.48 5.32 -1.50
CA GLY A 319 10.71 6.71 -1.12
C GLY A 319 12.15 7.00 -0.68
N VAL A 320 12.80 6.06 0.03
CA VAL A 320 14.19 6.21 0.46
C VAL A 320 15.05 5.08 -0.07
N ARG A 321 16.20 5.40 -0.65
CA ARG A 321 17.12 4.43 -1.23
C ARG A 321 17.98 3.78 -0.15
N ASP A 322 18.32 2.50 -0.34
CA ASP A 322 19.13 1.72 0.59
C ASP A 322 20.52 2.35 0.81
N GLU A 323 21.11 2.94 -0.25
CA GLU A 323 22.44 3.60 -0.17
C GLU A 323 22.42 4.90 0.64
N ALA A 324 21.27 5.51 0.85
CA ALA A 324 21.14 6.68 1.71
C ALA A 324 21.06 6.31 3.20
N CYS A 325 21.08 5.00 3.54
CA CYS A 325 20.83 4.47 4.87
C CYS A 325 22.01 3.61 5.37
N GLU A 326 22.33 3.69 6.64
CA GLU A 326 23.39 2.85 7.23
C GLU A 326 22.91 1.42 7.55
N LEU A 327 21.63 1.13 7.47
CA LEU A 327 21.01 -0.20 7.56
C LEU A 327 21.49 -1.08 8.74
N ARG A 328 21.81 -0.46 9.88
CA ARG A 328 22.12 -1.20 11.10
C ARG A 328 20.85 -1.85 11.65
N MET A 329 20.88 -3.16 11.93
CA MET A 329 19.78 -3.85 12.60
C MET A 329 19.69 -3.45 14.09
N PRO A 330 18.50 -3.50 14.70
CA PRO A 330 18.34 -3.41 16.15
C PRO A 330 19.13 -4.49 16.87
N GLN A 331 19.45 -4.27 18.15
CA GLN A 331 20.27 -5.20 18.94
C GLN A 331 19.51 -6.47 19.39
N GLY A 332 18.25 -6.63 19.07
CA GLY A 332 17.47 -7.80 19.48
C GLY A 332 17.17 -7.86 20.99
N LEU A 333 17.35 -6.75 21.70
CA LEU A 333 17.00 -6.63 23.11
C LEU A 333 15.49 -6.50 23.27
N SER A 334 14.93 -7.16 24.28
CA SER A 334 13.54 -6.98 24.68
C SER A 334 13.29 -5.59 25.29
N ASP A 335 12.04 -5.17 25.34
CA ASP A 335 11.69 -3.89 25.96
C ASP A 335 12.04 -3.84 27.46
N ASN A 336 11.99 -4.97 28.16
CA ASN A 336 12.38 -5.05 29.57
C ASN A 336 13.89 -4.83 29.76
N GLU A 337 14.71 -5.38 28.88
CA GLU A 337 16.17 -5.24 28.90
C GLU A 337 16.63 -3.81 28.58
N LEU A 338 15.86 -3.10 27.74
CA LEU A 338 16.15 -1.70 27.41
C LEU A 338 15.83 -0.73 28.55
N GLY A 339 14.91 -1.11 29.45
CA GLY A 339 14.47 -0.25 30.56
C GLY A 339 15.40 -0.25 31.79
N ASP A 340 16.23 -1.27 31.95
CA ASP A 340 17.08 -1.44 33.14
C ASP A 340 18.59 -1.42 32.79
N ILE A 341 19.18 -0.23 32.90
CA ILE A 341 20.60 0.02 32.54
C ILE A 341 21.57 -0.78 33.45
N ASN A 342 21.10 -1.29 34.59
CA ASN A 342 21.94 -1.91 35.60
C ASN A 342 21.91 -3.44 35.59
N GLN A 343 21.09 -4.07 34.75
CA GLN A 343 21.07 -5.53 34.63
C GLN A 343 21.71 -5.97 33.31
N PRO A 344 22.74 -6.82 33.36
CA PRO A 344 23.24 -7.44 32.15
C PRO A 344 22.13 -8.31 31.51
N PRO A 345 21.99 -8.31 30.17
CA PRO A 345 20.98 -9.13 29.50
C PRO A 345 21.12 -10.59 29.91
N LEU A 346 20.04 -11.18 30.41
CA LEU A 346 20.01 -12.59 30.77
C LEU A 346 20.06 -13.43 29.48
N PRO A 347 20.98 -14.39 29.37
CA PRO A 347 21.04 -15.27 28.20
C PRO A 347 19.72 -16.06 28.10
N GLY A 348 18.95 -15.80 27.04
CA GLY A 348 17.69 -16.49 26.75
C GLY A 348 16.43 -15.70 27.07
N SER A 349 16.55 -14.42 27.45
CA SER A 349 15.40 -13.55 27.59
C SER A 349 14.73 -13.26 26.24
N ASP A 350 13.48 -13.23 26.29
CA ASP A 350 12.42 -12.94 25.31
C ASP A 350 12.85 -12.58 23.89
N LYS A 351 12.57 -13.51 22.97
CA LYS A 351 12.74 -13.36 21.51
C LYS A 351 11.71 -12.38 20.89
N GLU A 352 11.32 -11.34 21.63
CA GLU A 352 10.27 -10.39 21.25
C GLU A 352 10.60 -9.66 19.94
N MET A 353 11.87 -9.34 19.72
CA MET A 353 12.34 -8.65 18.52
C MET A 353 12.64 -9.57 17.32
N ASP A 354 12.71 -10.88 17.51
CA ASP A 354 13.14 -11.81 16.46
C ASP A 354 12.26 -11.74 15.21
N PHE A 355 10.94 -11.70 15.38
CA PHE A 355 10.00 -11.59 14.26
C PHE A 355 10.12 -10.24 13.54
N ALA A 356 10.23 -9.13 14.27
CA ALA A 356 10.42 -7.81 13.67
C ALA A 356 11.72 -7.76 12.85
N MET A 357 12.83 -8.21 13.41
CA MET A 357 14.12 -8.26 12.70
C MET A 357 14.07 -9.18 11.49
N HIS A 358 13.36 -10.30 11.58
CA HIS A 358 13.15 -11.19 10.46
C HIS A 358 12.36 -10.51 9.33
N LEU A 359 11.31 -9.77 9.65
CA LEU A 359 10.53 -8.98 8.69
C LEU A 359 11.34 -7.81 8.10
N PHE A 360 12.24 -7.18 8.87
CA PHE A 360 13.15 -6.15 8.37
C PHE A 360 14.12 -6.70 7.31
N LYS A 361 14.61 -7.93 7.50
CA LYS A 361 15.40 -8.62 6.46
C LYS A 361 14.58 -8.84 5.18
N ALA A 362 13.30 -9.21 5.30
CA ALA A 362 12.41 -9.33 4.14
C ALA A 362 12.20 -7.99 3.42
N ALA A 363 12.16 -6.87 4.14
CA ALA A 363 12.06 -5.55 3.53
C ALA A 363 13.29 -5.19 2.67
N LYS A 364 14.51 -5.64 3.06
CA LYS A 364 15.70 -5.53 2.22
C LYS A 364 15.60 -6.35 0.94
N LEU A 365 15.16 -7.61 1.03
CA LEU A 365 14.93 -8.45 -0.15
C LEU A 365 13.88 -7.81 -1.07
N ASN A 366 12.82 -7.23 -0.51
CA ASN A 366 11.83 -6.49 -1.29
C ASN A 366 12.42 -5.27 -2.00
N SER A 367 13.34 -4.52 -1.35
CA SER A 367 14.07 -3.41 -1.99
C SER A 367 14.78 -3.89 -3.25
N GLU A 368 15.57 -4.94 -3.16
CA GLU A 368 16.35 -5.47 -4.28
C GLU A 368 15.43 -5.93 -5.42
N ILE A 369 14.37 -6.69 -5.11
CA ILE A 369 13.38 -7.13 -6.11
C ILE A 369 12.70 -5.93 -6.79
N LYS A 370 12.37 -4.89 -6.03
CA LYS A 370 11.77 -3.67 -6.59
C LYS A 370 12.73 -2.93 -7.52
N TYR A 371 13.99 -2.80 -7.15
CA TYR A 371 14.99 -2.12 -7.96
C TYR A 371 15.31 -2.88 -9.24
N VAL A 372 15.56 -4.17 -9.15
CA VAL A 372 16.03 -4.95 -10.28
C VAL A 372 14.87 -5.37 -11.19
N ALA A 373 13.82 -5.99 -10.63
CA ALA A 373 12.76 -6.57 -11.43
C ALA A 373 11.66 -5.57 -11.84
N ASN A 374 11.42 -4.54 -11.02
CA ASN A 374 10.27 -3.64 -11.19
C ASN A 374 10.65 -2.19 -11.50
N SER A 375 11.91 -1.90 -11.82
CA SER A 375 12.33 -0.59 -12.32
C SER A 375 11.84 -0.36 -13.74
N ILE A 376 11.40 0.88 -14.03
CA ILE A 376 10.93 1.28 -15.36
C ILE A 376 12.09 1.81 -16.21
N VAL A 377 13.21 2.15 -15.59
CA VAL A 377 14.34 2.81 -16.26
C VAL A 377 15.02 1.83 -17.19
N ARG A 378 15.00 2.14 -18.51
CA ARG A 378 15.71 1.38 -19.55
C ARG A 378 17.18 1.76 -19.64
N ASP A 379 17.48 3.05 -19.49
CA ASP A 379 18.81 3.63 -19.59
C ASP A 379 19.17 4.24 -18.24
N SER A 380 19.69 3.40 -17.33
CA SER A 380 20.19 3.89 -16.03
C SER A 380 21.47 4.70 -16.27
N PRO A 381 21.60 5.90 -15.66
CA PRO A 381 22.86 6.61 -15.68
C PRO A 381 23.99 5.72 -15.15
N SER A 382 25.20 5.88 -15.66
CA SER A 382 26.37 5.05 -15.27
C SER A 382 26.73 5.11 -13.78
N TYR A 383 26.28 6.15 -13.10
CA TYR A 383 26.45 6.32 -11.63
C TYR A 383 25.30 5.73 -10.82
N ALA A 384 24.18 5.34 -11.46
CA ALA A 384 23.12 4.57 -10.80
C ALA A 384 23.56 3.10 -10.72
N TYR A 385 22.80 2.24 -10.09
CA TYR A 385 23.13 0.84 -9.85
C TYR A 385 23.84 0.15 -11.02
N PRO A 386 24.84 -0.69 -10.73
CA PRO A 386 25.45 -1.49 -11.80
C PRO A 386 24.35 -2.35 -12.45
N PRO A 387 24.27 -2.34 -13.78
CA PRO A 387 23.26 -3.12 -14.49
C PRO A 387 23.47 -4.60 -14.18
N VAL A 388 22.38 -5.31 -13.88
CA VAL A 388 22.40 -6.77 -13.76
C VAL A 388 22.58 -7.36 -15.13
N VAL A 389 23.76 -7.91 -15.41
CA VAL A 389 24.11 -8.47 -16.73
C VAL A 389 23.36 -9.79 -16.98
N ASP A 390 23.30 -10.66 -15.98
CA ASP A 390 22.56 -11.92 -16.03
C ASP A 390 21.31 -11.85 -15.13
N ILE A 391 20.20 -11.47 -15.72
CA ILE A 391 18.92 -11.34 -15.00
C ILE A 391 18.39 -12.71 -14.52
N ASN A 392 18.65 -13.79 -15.27
CA ASN A 392 18.19 -15.14 -14.88
C ASN A 392 19.01 -15.69 -13.70
N GLY A 393 20.34 -15.51 -13.74
CA GLY A 393 21.22 -15.87 -12.63
C GLY A 393 20.87 -15.07 -11.36
N TRP A 394 20.59 -13.76 -11.52
CA TRP A 394 20.11 -12.93 -10.42
C TRP A 394 18.77 -13.44 -9.84
N GLN A 395 17.80 -13.75 -10.70
CA GLN A 395 16.50 -14.27 -10.26
C GLN A 395 16.66 -15.58 -9.46
N THR A 396 17.49 -16.49 -9.96
CA THR A 396 17.78 -17.75 -9.27
C THR A 396 18.46 -17.53 -7.92
N SER A 397 19.43 -16.60 -7.84
CA SER A 397 20.07 -16.22 -6.59
C SER A 397 19.08 -15.60 -5.60
N MET A 398 18.17 -14.76 -6.07
CA MET A 398 17.14 -14.12 -5.23
C MET A 398 16.13 -15.15 -4.71
N LEU A 399 15.72 -16.14 -5.51
CA LEU A 399 14.87 -17.24 -5.05
C LEU A 399 15.55 -18.02 -3.92
N ARG A 400 16.83 -18.35 -4.07
CA ARG A 400 17.61 -19.02 -3.01
C ARG A 400 17.68 -18.19 -1.72
N GLN A 401 17.89 -16.89 -1.82
CA GLN A 401 17.90 -15.99 -0.66
C GLN A 401 16.52 -15.92 0.04
N LEU A 402 15.43 -15.96 -0.74
CA LEU A 402 14.07 -16.03 -0.19
C LEU A 402 13.83 -17.37 0.53
N ASP A 403 14.29 -18.49 -0.05
CA ASP A 403 14.15 -19.82 0.55
C ASP A 403 14.99 -19.93 1.85
N GLU A 404 16.20 -19.37 1.85
CA GLU A 404 17.04 -19.28 3.04
C GLU A 404 16.37 -18.42 4.12
N TRP A 405 15.84 -17.25 3.76
CA TRP A 405 15.11 -16.40 4.68
C TRP A 405 13.89 -17.13 5.27
N ALA A 406 13.12 -17.85 4.46
CA ALA A 406 11.94 -18.60 4.93
C ALA A 406 12.30 -19.76 5.86
N SER A 407 13.46 -20.40 5.68
CA SER A 407 13.95 -21.47 6.57
C SER A 407 14.33 -20.97 7.97
N GLN A 408 14.59 -19.67 8.11
CA GLN A 408 15.02 -19.02 9.35
C GLN A 408 13.87 -18.32 10.09
N ILE A 409 12.59 -18.60 9.75
CA ILE A 409 11.44 -18.01 10.46
C ILE A 409 11.53 -18.36 11.96
N PRO A 410 11.53 -17.35 12.85
CA PRO A 410 11.64 -17.57 14.28
C PRO A 410 10.53 -18.46 14.83
N VAL A 411 10.83 -19.19 15.89
CA VAL A 411 9.90 -20.01 16.66
C VAL A 411 9.77 -19.41 18.05
N SER A 412 8.56 -19.09 18.47
CA SER A 412 8.24 -18.58 19.79
C SER A 412 7.40 -19.61 20.56
N PRO A 413 7.53 -19.76 21.86
CA PRO A 413 6.73 -20.69 22.65
C PRO A 413 5.28 -20.27 22.89
N ASN A 414 4.88 -19.04 22.50
CA ASN A 414 3.55 -18.48 22.75
C ASN A 414 2.57 -18.77 21.62
N GLU A 415 1.74 -19.80 21.73
CA GLU A 415 0.53 -19.94 20.93
C GLU A 415 -0.58 -19.00 21.47
N PRO A 416 -1.36 -18.34 20.69
CA PRO A 416 -1.59 -18.34 19.24
C PRO A 416 -0.78 -17.26 18.47
N SER A 417 -0.05 -16.37 19.15
CA SER A 417 0.71 -15.29 18.52
C SER A 417 1.80 -15.84 17.60
N GLU A 418 2.44 -16.96 17.97
CA GLU A 418 3.41 -17.65 17.13
C GLU A 418 2.81 -18.07 15.79
N PHE A 419 1.65 -18.74 15.82
CA PHE A 419 1.01 -19.19 14.59
C PHE A 419 0.70 -18.02 13.66
N TYR A 420 0.20 -16.91 14.20
CA TYR A 420 -0.09 -15.69 13.43
C TYR A 420 1.17 -15.09 12.83
N LEU A 421 2.23 -14.89 13.61
CA LEU A 421 3.48 -14.27 13.17
C LEU A 421 4.21 -15.13 12.15
N ARG A 422 4.28 -16.44 12.39
CA ARG A 422 4.87 -17.40 11.48
C ARG A 422 4.13 -17.44 10.15
N THR A 423 2.80 -17.50 10.19
CA THR A 423 1.97 -17.45 8.98
C THR A 423 2.14 -16.12 8.24
N THR A 424 2.29 -15.00 8.96
CA THR A 424 2.59 -13.69 8.37
C THR A 424 3.93 -13.70 7.62
N CYS A 425 4.97 -14.31 8.19
CA CYS A 425 6.26 -14.49 7.50
C CYS A 425 6.11 -15.36 6.24
N GLN A 426 5.38 -16.46 6.32
CA GLN A 426 5.10 -17.31 5.16
C GLN A 426 4.33 -16.57 4.06
N LEU A 427 3.34 -15.76 4.41
CA LEU A 427 2.62 -14.91 3.47
C LEU A 427 3.55 -13.88 2.79
N ARG A 428 4.51 -13.31 3.54
CA ARG A 428 5.55 -12.42 2.96
C ARG A 428 6.44 -13.17 1.99
N TYR A 429 6.86 -14.38 2.33
CA TYR A 429 7.65 -15.24 1.45
C TYR A 429 6.95 -15.51 0.12
N HIS A 430 5.71 -16.00 0.16
CA HIS A 430 4.96 -16.27 -1.06
C HIS A 430 4.65 -15.01 -1.85
N GLY A 431 4.39 -13.88 -1.17
CA GLY A 431 4.19 -12.59 -1.80
C GLY A 431 5.41 -12.09 -2.58
N LEU A 432 6.62 -12.23 -2.01
CA LEU A 432 7.88 -11.86 -2.67
C LEU A 432 8.23 -12.81 -3.81
N ARG A 433 7.98 -14.12 -3.66
CA ARG A 433 8.14 -15.08 -4.76
C ARG A 433 7.22 -14.75 -5.93
N MET A 434 5.93 -14.47 -5.68
CA MET A 434 5.00 -14.04 -6.73
C MET A 434 5.45 -12.74 -7.40
N LEU A 435 5.98 -11.77 -6.63
CA LEU A 435 6.50 -10.52 -7.17
C LEU A 435 7.67 -10.74 -8.12
N LEU A 436 8.56 -11.68 -7.79
CA LEU A 436 9.77 -12.02 -8.53
C LEU A 436 9.48 -12.86 -9.78
N LEU A 437 8.52 -13.80 -9.70
CA LEU A 437 8.27 -14.82 -10.73
C LEU A 437 7.22 -14.41 -11.77
N ARG A 438 6.29 -13.52 -11.43
CA ARG A 438 5.28 -13.02 -12.38
C ARG A 438 5.91 -12.07 -13.41
N PRO A 439 5.22 -11.79 -14.55
CA PRO A 439 5.69 -10.79 -15.51
C PRO A 439 6.02 -9.46 -14.84
N ASN A 440 7.21 -8.96 -15.12
CA ASN A 440 7.72 -7.70 -14.60
C ASN A 440 8.58 -7.00 -15.67
N PRO A 441 8.95 -5.71 -15.52
CA PRO A 441 9.73 -4.98 -16.52
C PRO A 441 11.04 -5.63 -16.92
N ALA A 442 11.76 -6.26 -16.00
CA ALA A 442 13.03 -6.93 -16.30
C ALA A 442 12.81 -8.30 -16.97
N ILE A 443 11.74 -9.01 -16.61
CA ILE A 443 11.38 -10.34 -17.15
C ILE A 443 9.92 -10.28 -17.65
N PRO A 444 9.66 -9.69 -18.83
CA PRO A 444 8.30 -9.55 -19.36
C PRO A 444 7.64 -10.89 -19.70
N LYS A 445 8.45 -11.90 -20.06
CA LYS A 445 8.00 -13.25 -20.41
C LYS A 445 8.73 -14.26 -19.50
N PRO A 446 8.21 -14.54 -18.31
CA PRO A 446 8.77 -15.57 -17.45
C PRO A 446 8.72 -16.96 -18.09
N SER A 447 9.59 -17.86 -17.64
CA SER A 447 9.58 -19.26 -18.06
C SER A 447 8.32 -19.97 -17.53
N SER A 448 7.88 -21.06 -18.21
CA SER A 448 6.76 -21.89 -17.74
C SER A 448 7.03 -22.45 -16.35
N GLU A 449 8.27 -22.89 -16.09
CA GLU A 449 8.66 -23.38 -14.76
C GLU A 449 8.55 -22.28 -13.68
N GLY A 450 9.00 -21.05 -13.95
CA GLY A 450 8.83 -19.91 -13.07
C GLY A 450 7.34 -19.62 -12.79
N LEU A 451 6.49 -19.71 -13.81
CA LEU A 451 5.04 -19.52 -13.64
C LEU A 451 4.38 -20.68 -12.85
N ILE A 452 4.88 -21.91 -12.98
CA ILE A 452 4.43 -23.03 -12.14
C ILE A 452 4.74 -22.77 -10.66
N GLN A 453 5.97 -22.34 -10.35
CA GLN A 453 6.35 -21.95 -8.98
C GLN A 453 5.57 -20.74 -8.48
N CYS A 454 5.28 -19.80 -9.36
CA CYS A 454 4.43 -18.64 -9.05
C CYS A 454 3.01 -19.06 -8.69
N HIS A 455 2.42 -19.97 -9.46
CA HIS A 455 1.12 -20.59 -9.18
C HIS A 455 1.09 -21.28 -7.83
N GLN A 456 2.09 -22.11 -7.53
CA GLN A 456 2.21 -22.79 -6.22
C GLN A 456 2.23 -21.79 -5.07
N SER A 457 3.01 -20.69 -5.22
CA SER A 457 3.05 -19.63 -4.20
C SER A 457 1.70 -18.92 -4.03
N ALA A 458 0.93 -18.75 -5.10
CA ALA A 458 -0.40 -18.17 -5.04
C ALA A 458 -1.40 -19.09 -4.29
N CYS A 459 -1.41 -20.39 -4.60
CA CYS A 459 -2.24 -21.38 -3.91
C CYS A 459 -1.92 -21.45 -2.41
N GLU A 460 -0.63 -21.56 -2.06
CA GLU A 460 -0.21 -21.61 -0.66
C GLU A 460 -0.58 -20.32 0.09
N SER A 461 -0.42 -19.15 -0.53
CA SER A 461 -0.87 -17.89 0.06
C SER A 461 -2.37 -17.87 0.39
N ILE A 462 -3.23 -18.37 -0.52
CA ILE A 462 -4.67 -18.46 -0.30
C ILE A 462 -5.00 -19.40 0.87
N LYS A 463 -4.34 -20.58 0.95
CA LYS A 463 -4.51 -21.52 2.06
C LYS A 463 -4.07 -20.94 3.41
N LEU A 464 -2.98 -20.16 3.43
CA LEU A 464 -2.51 -19.50 4.63
C LEU A 464 -3.51 -18.43 5.12
N PHE A 465 -4.09 -17.65 4.21
CA PHE A 465 -5.16 -16.70 4.57
C PHE A 465 -6.40 -17.42 5.11
N ASP A 466 -6.81 -18.56 4.52
CA ASP A 466 -7.91 -19.38 5.01
C ASP A 466 -7.65 -19.92 6.42
N SER A 467 -6.43 -20.38 6.68
CA SER A 467 -6.07 -20.91 8.00
C SER A 467 -6.08 -19.83 9.10
N LEU A 468 -5.62 -18.60 8.79
CA LEU A 468 -5.76 -17.46 9.70
C LEU A 468 -7.22 -17.09 9.93
N TYR A 469 -8.02 -17.07 8.85
CA TYR A 469 -9.44 -16.73 8.93
C TYR A 469 -10.24 -17.76 9.76
N LYS A 470 -10.03 -19.05 9.53
CA LYS A 470 -10.69 -20.12 10.30
C LYS A 470 -10.35 -20.11 11.78
N LYS A 471 -9.11 -19.74 12.13
CA LYS A 471 -8.66 -19.60 13.51
C LYS A 471 -9.01 -18.27 14.16
N ASN A 472 -9.71 -17.36 13.49
CA ASN A 472 -9.99 -15.99 13.93
C ASN A 472 -8.73 -15.17 14.27
N LEU A 473 -7.63 -15.46 13.61
CA LEU A 473 -6.35 -14.76 13.77
C LEU A 473 -6.06 -13.80 12.61
N LEU A 474 -6.91 -13.77 11.59
CA LEU A 474 -6.73 -12.87 10.48
C LEU A 474 -6.92 -11.42 10.93
N VAL A 475 -5.87 -10.62 10.77
CA VAL A 475 -5.95 -9.18 10.95
C VAL A 475 -6.42 -8.57 9.63
N HIS A 476 -7.65 -8.07 9.63
CA HIS A 476 -8.23 -7.40 8.48
C HIS A 476 -7.53 -6.06 8.26
N SER A 477 -6.94 -5.89 7.09
CA SER A 477 -6.22 -4.67 6.74
C SER A 477 -6.20 -4.45 5.22
N TRP A 478 -5.88 -3.23 4.82
CA TRP A 478 -5.63 -2.89 3.43
C TRP A 478 -4.53 -3.77 2.81
N VAL A 479 -3.49 -4.09 3.59
CA VAL A 479 -2.38 -4.98 3.16
C VAL A 479 -2.89 -6.40 2.93
N THR A 480 -3.67 -6.94 3.87
CA THR A 480 -4.29 -8.28 3.77
C THR A 480 -5.17 -8.39 2.52
N PHE A 481 -6.02 -7.40 2.30
CA PHE A 481 -6.89 -7.35 1.13
C PHE A 481 -6.09 -7.40 -0.18
N HIS A 482 -5.11 -6.51 -0.33
CA HIS A 482 -4.31 -6.44 -1.56
C HIS A 482 -3.47 -7.69 -1.79
N ALA A 483 -2.91 -8.28 -0.73
CA ALA A 483 -2.13 -9.52 -0.84
C ALA A 483 -3.01 -10.68 -1.31
N LEU A 484 -4.22 -10.82 -0.78
CA LEU A 484 -5.15 -11.89 -1.19
C LEU A 484 -5.67 -11.67 -2.62
N VAL A 485 -6.04 -10.43 -2.99
CA VAL A 485 -6.42 -10.09 -4.37
C VAL A 485 -5.29 -10.43 -5.34
N LEU A 486 -4.06 -10.07 -5.00
CA LEU A 486 -2.89 -10.37 -5.82
C LEU A 486 -2.68 -11.88 -5.98
N SER A 487 -2.79 -12.65 -4.90
CA SER A 487 -2.66 -14.12 -4.94
C SER A 487 -3.72 -14.73 -5.86
N THR A 488 -4.97 -14.28 -5.74
CA THR A 488 -6.09 -14.77 -6.57
C THR A 488 -5.90 -14.43 -8.06
N ILE A 489 -5.48 -13.19 -8.36
CA ILE A 489 -5.21 -12.78 -9.76
C ILE A 489 -4.02 -13.55 -10.33
N THR A 490 -2.97 -13.77 -9.52
CA THR A 490 -1.78 -14.52 -9.95
C THR A 490 -2.13 -15.98 -10.25
N LEU A 491 -2.92 -16.63 -9.41
CA LEU A 491 -3.45 -17.98 -9.63
C LEU A 491 -4.18 -18.06 -10.99
N LEU A 492 -5.13 -17.18 -11.23
CA LEU A 492 -5.91 -17.16 -12.47
C LEU A 492 -5.04 -16.87 -13.70
N TYR A 493 -4.06 -15.96 -13.57
CA TYR A 493 -3.12 -15.63 -14.62
C TYR A 493 -2.28 -16.85 -15.02
N CYS A 494 -1.71 -17.58 -14.07
CA CYS A 494 -0.88 -18.74 -14.32
C CYS A 494 -1.68 -19.86 -15.01
N ILE A 495 -2.90 -20.15 -14.57
CA ILE A 495 -3.80 -21.13 -15.21
C ILE A 495 -4.11 -20.72 -16.65
N LYS A 496 -4.32 -19.44 -16.92
CA LYS A 496 -4.62 -18.95 -18.26
C LYS A 496 -3.44 -19.06 -19.24
N VAL A 497 -2.22 -18.85 -18.74
CA VAL A 497 -1.01 -18.69 -19.60
C VAL A 497 -0.26 -20.02 -19.76
N VAL A 498 -0.30 -20.90 -18.76
CA VAL A 498 0.46 -22.16 -18.75
C VAL A 498 -0.48 -23.34 -18.96
N PRO A 499 -0.45 -24.00 -20.16
CA PRO A 499 -1.36 -25.11 -20.50
C PRO A 499 -1.22 -26.33 -19.57
N GLU A 500 -0.02 -26.58 -19.03
CA GLU A 500 0.24 -27.66 -18.08
C GLU A 500 -0.59 -27.44 -16.81
N ILE A 501 -0.52 -26.24 -16.22
CA ILE A 501 -1.30 -25.89 -15.03
C ILE A 501 -2.81 -26.03 -15.30
N ALA A 502 -3.26 -25.56 -16.49
CA ALA A 502 -4.68 -25.65 -16.85
C ALA A 502 -5.18 -27.11 -16.98
N ARG A 503 -4.32 -28.04 -17.42
CA ARG A 503 -4.66 -29.47 -17.51
C ARG A 503 -4.63 -30.18 -16.18
N ASP A 504 -3.63 -29.84 -15.34
CA ASP A 504 -3.37 -30.55 -14.09
C ASP A 504 -4.21 -30.02 -12.93
N THR A 505 -4.83 -28.84 -13.08
CA THR A 505 -5.70 -28.24 -12.05
C THR A 505 -7.13 -28.79 -12.18
N GLU A 506 -7.58 -29.56 -11.19
CA GLU A 506 -8.97 -29.98 -11.09
C GLU A 506 -9.89 -28.78 -10.87
N ILE A 507 -11.02 -28.74 -11.59
CA ILE A 507 -11.98 -27.63 -11.52
C ILE A 507 -12.49 -27.43 -10.09
N ASP A 508 -12.70 -28.52 -9.35
CA ASP A 508 -13.23 -28.45 -7.98
C ASP A 508 -12.20 -27.84 -7.01
N VAL A 509 -10.91 -28.11 -7.19
CA VAL A 509 -9.82 -27.48 -6.42
C VAL A 509 -9.78 -25.98 -6.70
N LEU A 510 -9.80 -25.59 -7.98
CA LEU A 510 -9.84 -24.17 -8.38
C LEU A 510 -11.06 -23.45 -7.80
N MET A 511 -12.23 -24.07 -7.89
CA MET A 511 -13.47 -23.50 -7.35
C MET A 511 -13.41 -23.37 -5.82
N GLY A 512 -12.73 -24.32 -5.15
CA GLY A 512 -12.43 -24.28 -3.72
C GLY A 512 -11.58 -23.05 -3.37
N ASP A 513 -10.44 -22.87 -4.02
CA ASP A 513 -9.51 -21.73 -3.78
C ASP A 513 -10.18 -20.38 -4.06
N LEU A 514 -10.97 -20.28 -5.14
CA LEU A 514 -11.74 -19.06 -5.44
C LEU A 514 -12.84 -18.80 -4.40
N SER A 515 -13.49 -19.85 -3.90
CA SER A 515 -14.51 -19.73 -2.85
C SER A 515 -13.91 -19.25 -1.54
N ILE A 516 -12.75 -19.79 -1.16
CA ILE A 516 -11.95 -19.33 -0.01
C ILE A 516 -11.59 -17.85 -0.18
N SER A 517 -10.99 -17.51 -1.32
CA SER A 517 -10.60 -16.11 -1.61
C SER A 517 -11.77 -15.16 -1.48
N LEU A 518 -12.93 -15.50 -2.05
CA LEU A 518 -14.14 -14.68 -1.96
C LEU A 518 -14.67 -14.55 -0.53
N SER A 519 -14.64 -15.64 0.25
CA SER A 519 -15.11 -15.63 1.64
C SER A 519 -14.24 -14.71 2.50
N VAL A 520 -12.92 -14.83 2.39
CA VAL A 520 -11.97 -14.00 3.15
C VAL A 520 -12.01 -12.54 2.68
N LEU A 521 -12.13 -12.29 1.36
CA LEU A 521 -12.28 -10.93 0.81
C LEU A 521 -13.60 -10.30 1.25
N SER A 522 -14.70 -11.06 1.31
CA SER A 522 -15.98 -10.57 1.81
C SER A 522 -15.90 -10.15 3.26
N ALA A 523 -15.34 -11.02 4.11
CA ALA A 523 -15.13 -10.71 5.52
C ALA A 523 -14.23 -9.48 5.70
N THR A 524 -13.13 -9.37 4.93
CA THR A 524 -12.24 -8.20 4.98
C THR A 524 -12.93 -6.96 4.42
N GLY A 525 -13.77 -7.10 3.40
CA GLY A 525 -14.57 -5.99 2.83
C GLY A 525 -15.64 -5.47 3.77
N GLU A 526 -16.21 -6.30 4.63
CA GLU A 526 -17.12 -5.86 5.70
C GLU A 526 -16.42 -4.99 6.73
N HIS A 527 -15.16 -5.30 7.00
CA HIS A 527 -14.28 -4.46 7.85
C HIS A 527 -13.68 -3.28 7.06
N CYS A 528 -13.55 -3.38 5.73
CA CYS A 528 -12.90 -2.39 4.85
C CYS A 528 -13.82 -1.97 3.69
N LEU A 529 -14.93 -1.29 3.98
CA LEU A 529 -15.99 -0.91 3.03
C LEU A 529 -15.54 -0.11 1.79
N ALA A 530 -14.37 0.53 1.82
CA ALA A 530 -13.79 1.22 0.67
C ALA A 530 -13.42 0.28 -0.49
N LEU A 531 -13.47 -1.03 -0.30
CA LEU A 531 -13.01 -2.05 -1.23
C LEU A 531 -14.14 -2.81 -1.94
N GLN A 532 -15.40 -2.50 -1.64
CA GLN A 532 -16.58 -3.15 -2.25
C GLN A 532 -16.63 -3.11 -3.79
N PRO A 533 -16.18 -2.05 -4.50
CA PRO A 533 -16.18 -2.04 -5.96
C PRO A 533 -15.32 -3.14 -6.59
N VAL A 534 -14.20 -3.48 -5.96
CA VAL A 534 -13.27 -4.53 -6.45
C VAL A 534 -13.88 -5.92 -6.28
N MET A 535 -14.63 -6.15 -5.19
CA MET A 535 -15.35 -7.40 -4.96
C MET A 535 -16.41 -7.69 -6.04
N GLY A 536 -17.09 -6.65 -6.54
CA GLY A 536 -18.07 -6.79 -7.62
C GLY A 536 -17.49 -7.37 -8.92
N LEU A 537 -16.19 -7.16 -9.18
CA LEU A 537 -15.49 -7.74 -10.33
C LEU A 537 -15.28 -9.26 -10.17
N PHE A 538 -14.88 -9.72 -8.98
CA PHE A 538 -14.64 -11.15 -8.72
C PHE A 538 -15.93 -11.97 -8.72
N VAL A 539 -17.03 -11.45 -8.15
CA VAL A 539 -18.33 -12.13 -8.13
C VAL A 539 -18.87 -12.31 -9.55
N ARG A 540 -18.63 -11.34 -10.46
CA ARG A 540 -19.05 -11.45 -11.86
C ARG A 540 -18.25 -12.50 -12.65
N GLN A 541 -16.95 -12.67 -12.35
CA GLN A 541 -16.14 -13.73 -12.98
C GLN A 541 -16.61 -15.13 -12.58
N LYS A 542 -17.03 -15.35 -11.31
CA LYS A 542 -17.62 -16.60 -10.85
C LYS A 542 -18.90 -16.95 -11.65
N GLY A 543 -19.74 -15.95 -11.93
CA GLY A 543 -20.96 -16.12 -12.75
C GLY A 543 -20.70 -16.45 -14.22
N GLN A 544 -19.56 -16.06 -14.78
CA GLN A 544 -19.16 -16.41 -16.16
C GLN A 544 -18.56 -17.80 -16.25
N SER A 545 -17.74 -18.21 -15.28
CA SER A 545 -17.19 -19.56 -15.23
C SER A 545 -18.25 -20.64 -15.06
N SER A 546 -19.35 -20.33 -14.34
CA SER A 546 -20.50 -21.25 -14.22
C SER A 546 -21.32 -21.38 -15.51
N ARG A 547 -21.26 -20.42 -16.42
CA ARG A 547 -21.93 -20.48 -17.74
C ARG A 547 -21.16 -21.30 -18.79
N LEU A 548 -19.87 -21.55 -18.59
CA LEU A 548 -19.05 -22.45 -19.43
C LEU A 548 -19.33 -23.93 -19.18
N ARG A 549 -20.20 -24.30 -18.23
CA ARG A 549 -20.58 -25.68 -17.89
C ARG A 549 -21.75 -26.25 -18.74
N LYS A 550 -22.12 -25.69 -19.87
CA LYS A 550 -23.03 -26.38 -20.78
C LYS A 550 -22.25 -26.95 -21.96
N PRO A 551 -21.93 -28.26 -21.97
CA PRO A 551 -21.46 -28.88 -23.18
C PRO A 551 -22.63 -28.93 -24.19
N HIS A 552 -22.44 -28.31 -25.34
CA HIS A 552 -23.25 -28.63 -26.53
C HIS A 552 -22.89 -30.05 -27.01
N TRP A 553 -23.56 -31.02 -26.42
CA TRP A 553 -23.70 -32.37 -27.02
C TRP A 553 -25.20 -32.66 -27.05
N GLN A 554 -25.84 -32.21 -28.13
CA GLN A 554 -27.04 -32.81 -28.69
C GLN A 554 -27.25 -32.19 -30.07
N ALA A 555 -26.84 -32.87 -31.10
CA ALA A 555 -27.47 -33.27 -32.35
C ALA A 555 -26.38 -33.74 -33.32
#